data_e52fd7ee8e1097f2491573fb42e90d29
#
_entry.id   e52fd7ee8e1097f2491573fb42e90d29
#
_cell.length_a   1.000
_cell.length_b   1.000
_cell.length_c   1.000
_cell.angle_alpha   90.00
_cell.angle_beta   90.00
_cell.angle_gamma   90.00
#
_symmetry.space_group_name_H-M   'P 1'
#
loop_
_entity.id
_entity.type
_entity.pdbx_description
1 polymer ?
#
loop_
_entity_poly.entity_id
_entity_poly.type
_entity_poly.pdbx_seq_one_letter_code
_entity_poly.pdbx_strand_id
1 'polypeptide(L)'
;MKVLIVEDEIFAALHLEDTVRDLGYSVVGIAPDKLSAMELAEARPDLAFVDLNLRDGLTGPEIARDLADRFGTKVLILTANPREAGEPFDGLLGVLTKPWEERDLKRHLQGNWRLN
;
A
#
# COMPACT_ATOMS: atom_id res chain seq x y z
N MET A 1 6.92 3.01 -12.66
CA MET A 1 6.95 2.51 -11.26
C MET A 1 5.82 1.50 -11.06
N LYS A 2 6.13 0.38 -10.46
CA LYS A 2 5.17 -0.71 -10.22
C LYS A 2 4.56 -0.61 -8.84
N VAL A 3 3.24 -0.74 -8.77
CA VAL A 3 2.47 -0.57 -7.53
C VAL A 3 1.66 -1.82 -7.23
N LEU A 4 1.68 -2.26 -5.98
CA LEU A 4 0.82 -3.31 -5.45
C LEU A 4 -0.27 -2.66 -4.58
N ILE A 5 -1.51 -3.09 -4.74
CA ILE A 5 -2.63 -2.63 -3.91
C ILE A 5 -3.11 -3.78 -3.05
N VAL A 6 -3.07 -3.61 -1.72
CA VAL A 6 -3.53 -4.61 -0.76
C VAL A 6 -4.80 -4.07 -0.09
N GLU A 7 -5.94 -4.50 -0.59
CA GLU A 7 -7.26 -4.00 -0.21
C GLU A 7 -8.32 -5.05 -0.55
N ASP A 8 -9.22 -5.36 0.37
CA ASP A 8 -10.27 -6.37 0.14
C ASP A 8 -11.61 -5.77 -0.32
N GLU A 9 -11.81 -4.46 -0.14
CA GLU A 9 -13.01 -3.78 -0.60
C GLU A 9 -12.81 -3.38 -2.06
N ILE A 10 -13.56 -4.04 -2.97
CA ILE A 10 -13.28 -3.95 -4.41
C ILE A 10 -13.41 -2.52 -4.96
N PHE A 11 -14.42 -1.76 -4.55
CA PHE A 11 -14.59 -0.41 -5.07
C PHE A 11 -13.48 0.53 -4.58
N ALA A 12 -13.04 0.37 -3.33
CA ALA A 12 -11.91 1.13 -2.82
C ALA A 12 -10.63 0.79 -3.59
N ALA A 13 -10.40 -0.49 -3.86
CA ALA A 13 -9.23 -0.94 -4.61
C ALA A 13 -9.24 -0.38 -6.04
N LEU A 14 -10.38 -0.42 -6.71
CA LEU A 14 -10.51 0.07 -8.09
C LEU A 14 -10.33 1.59 -8.15
N HIS A 15 -10.88 2.31 -7.19
CA HIS A 15 -10.69 3.76 -7.11
C HIS A 15 -9.21 4.11 -6.94
N LEU A 16 -8.53 3.41 -6.05
CA LEU A 16 -7.11 3.62 -5.84
C LEU A 16 -6.30 3.25 -7.10
N GLU A 17 -6.65 2.15 -7.75
CA GLU A 17 -6.01 1.76 -9.00
C GLU A 17 -6.12 2.86 -10.06
N ASP A 18 -7.33 3.39 -10.26
CA ASP A 18 -7.54 4.47 -11.22
C ASP A 18 -6.70 5.69 -10.87
N THR A 19 -6.64 6.05 -9.59
CA THR A 19 -5.90 7.21 -9.14
C THR A 19 -4.40 7.06 -9.41
N VAL A 20 -3.81 5.90 -9.09
CA VAL A 20 -2.38 5.70 -9.29
C VAL A 20 -2.03 5.55 -10.76
N ARG A 21 -2.91 4.98 -11.58
CA ARG A 21 -2.70 4.93 -13.04
C ARG A 21 -2.71 6.34 -13.64
N ASP A 22 -3.60 7.20 -13.16
CA ASP A 22 -3.64 8.60 -13.62
C ASP A 22 -2.36 9.35 -13.25
N LEU A 23 -1.66 8.92 -12.20
CA LEU A 23 -0.37 9.49 -11.81
C LEU A 23 0.80 8.92 -12.62
N GLY A 24 0.53 7.99 -13.53
CA GLY A 24 1.55 7.41 -14.39
C GLY A 24 2.15 6.11 -13.89
N TYR A 25 1.62 5.53 -12.82
CA TYR A 25 2.13 4.28 -12.27
C TYR A 25 1.44 3.08 -12.90
N SER A 26 2.11 1.93 -12.92
CA SER A 26 1.50 0.66 -13.34
C SER A 26 1.15 -0.16 -12.09
N VAL A 27 0.07 -0.94 -12.17
CA VAL A 27 -0.41 -1.74 -11.05
C VAL A 27 -0.13 -3.21 -11.33
N VAL A 28 0.63 -3.88 -10.45
CA VAL A 28 0.94 -5.30 -10.60
C VAL A 28 -0.24 -6.19 -10.20
N GLY A 29 -1.14 -5.69 -9.36
CA GLY A 29 -2.33 -6.41 -8.98
C GLY A 29 -2.96 -5.86 -7.71
N ILE A 30 -4.12 -6.43 -7.39
CA ILE A 30 -4.88 -6.12 -6.19
C ILE A 30 -4.97 -7.39 -5.35
N ALA A 31 -4.52 -7.31 -4.10
CA ALA A 31 -4.50 -8.46 -3.18
C ALA A 31 -5.48 -8.23 -2.02
N PRO A 32 -6.47 -9.11 -1.82
CA PRO A 32 -7.43 -8.94 -0.73
C PRO A 32 -6.98 -9.57 0.61
N ASP A 33 -5.86 -10.27 0.62
CA ASP A 33 -5.37 -10.99 1.79
C ASP A 33 -3.85 -11.18 1.74
N LYS A 34 -3.30 -11.77 2.79
CA LYS A 34 -1.85 -11.97 2.89
C LYS A 34 -1.31 -12.90 1.81
N LEU A 35 -1.98 -14.01 1.55
CA LEU A 35 -1.48 -14.98 0.57
C LEU A 35 -1.31 -14.36 -0.80
N SER A 36 -2.35 -13.68 -1.30
CA SER A 36 -2.29 -13.04 -2.61
C SER A 36 -1.30 -11.87 -2.63
N ALA A 37 -1.16 -11.14 -1.51
CA ALA A 37 -0.18 -10.06 -1.41
C ALA A 37 1.24 -10.61 -1.57
N MET A 38 1.56 -11.71 -0.90
CA MET A 38 2.89 -12.31 -0.99
C MET A 38 3.16 -12.88 -2.39
N GLU A 39 2.15 -13.45 -3.04
CA GLU A 39 2.29 -13.92 -4.41
C GLU A 39 2.61 -12.76 -5.38
N LEU A 40 1.86 -11.66 -5.27
CA LEU A 40 2.07 -10.50 -6.13
C LEU A 40 3.38 -9.77 -5.82
N ALA A 41 3.87 -9.89 -4.58
CA ALA A 41 5.14 -9.27 -4.18
C ALA A 41 6.33 -9.85 -4.95
N GLU A 42 6.20 -11.04 -5.54
CA GLU A 42 7.26 -11.63 -6.35
C GLU A 42 7.55 -10.80 -7.61
N ALA A 43 6.61 -9.98 -8.05
CA ALA A 43 6.83 -9.04 -9.15
C ALA A 43 7.72 -7.85 -8.75
N ARG A 44 8.15 -7.79 -7.48
CA ARG A 44 9.01 -6.72 -6.94
C ARG A 44 8.43 -5.34 -7.17
N PRO A 45 7.23 -5.05 -6.63
CA PRO A 45 6.67 -3.70 -6.75
C PRO A 45 7.55 -2.69 -6.02
N ASP A 46 7.61 -1.49 -6.57
CA ASP A 46 8.37 -0.39 -5.97
C ASP A 46 7.63 0.19 -4.77
N LEU A 47 6.30 0.17 -4.83
CA LEU A 47 5.42 0.80 -3.86
C LEU A 47 4.23 -0.10 -3.61
N ALA A 48 3.75 -0.15 -2.36
CA ALA A 48 2.51 -0.85 -2.02
C ALA A 48 1.63 0.06 -1.18
N PHE A 49 0.34 0.04 -1.49
CA PHE A 49 -0.69 0.64 -0.64
C PHE A 49 -1.32 -0.51 0.14
N VAL A 50 -1.35 -0.41 1.46
CA VAL A 50 -1.80 -1.51 2.32
C VAL A 50 -2.89 -1.06 3.27
N ASP A 51 -4.09 -1.64 3.14
CA ASP A 51 -5.14 -1.53 4.16
C ASP A 51 -4.80 -2.47 5.31
N LEU A 52 -5.12 -2.07 6.53
CA LEU A 52 -4.80 -2.85 7.70
C LEU A 52 -5.82 -3.96 7.98
N ASN A 53 -7.09 -3.72 7.69
CA ASN A 53 -8.16 -4.69 7.91
C ASN A 53 -8.54 -5.34 6.59
N LEU A 54 -8.21 -6.61 6.45
CA LEU A 54 -8.40 -7.36 5.22
C LEU A 54 -9.36 -8.53 5.46
N ARG A 55 -9.66 -9.28 4.39
CA ARG A 55 -10.61 -10.38 4.47
C ARG A 55 -10.15 -11.49 5.43
N ASP A 56 -8.85 -11.64 5.64
CA ASP A 56 -8.28 -12.59 6.61
C ASP A 56 -7.99 -11.97 7.99
N GLY A 57 -8.54 -10.78 8.28
CA GLY A 57 -8.44 -10.11 9.56
C GLY A 57 -7.47 -8.94 9.55
N LEU A 58 -6.91 -8.60 10.71
CA LEU A 58 -5.96 -7.50 10.86
C LEU A 58 -4.55 -7.97 10.45
N THR A 59 -4.40 -8.37 9.21
CA THR A 59 -3.13 -8.87 8.67
C THR A 59 -2.31 -7.80 7.96
N GLY A 60 -2.91 -6.62 7.72
CA GLY A 60 -2.24 -5.52 7.03
C GLY A 60 -0.91 -5.10 7.63
N PRO A 61 -0.80 -4.92 8.96
CA PRO A 61 0.49 -4.53 9.56
C PRO A 61 1.61 -5.53 9.28
N GLU A 62 1.31 -6.81 9.35
CA GLU A 62 2.29 -7.86 9.04
C GLU A 62 2.69 -7.84 7.56
N ILE A 63 1.70 -7.71 6.67
CA ILE A 63 1.94 -7.61 5.24
C ILE A 63 2.85 -6.42 4.93
N ALA A 64 2.55 -5.26 5.51
CA ALA A 64 3.32 -4.04 5.30
C ALA A 64 4.79 -4.24 5.67
N ARG A 65 5.06 -4.85 6.82
CA ARG A 65 6.42 -5.10 7.28
C ARG A 65 7.12 -6.13 6.39
N ASP A 66 6.43 -7.19 6.00
CA ASP A 66 7.00 -8.22 5.13
C ASP A 66 7.36 -7.63 3.75
N LEU A 67 6.51 -6.78 3.19
CA LEU A 67 6.79 -6.15 1.91
C LEU A 67 8.05 -5.29 1.99
N ALA A 68 8.19 -4.52 3.05
CA ALA A 68 9.36 -3.66 3.25
C ALA A 68 10.62 -4.48 3.51
N ASP A 69 10.55 -5.46 4.43
CA ASP A 69 11.73 -6.21 4.88
C ASP A 69 12.21 -7.22 3.86
N ARG A 70 11.29 -7.96 3.26
CA ARG A 70 11.65 -9.09 2.38
C ARG A 70 11.79 -8.70 0.92
N PHE A 71 11.04 -7.69 0.49
CA PHE A 71 10.99 -7.32 -0.93
C PHE A 71 11.53 -5.92 -1.22
N GLY A 72 11.87 -5.16 -0.18
CA GLY A 72 12.37 -3.80 -0.36
C GLY A 72 11.32 -2.83 -0.91
N THR A 73 10.04 -3.19 -0.83
CA THR A 73 8.93 -2.37 -1.31
C THR A 73 8.68 -1.23 -0.34
N LYS A 74 8.52 0.00 -0.85
CA LYS A 74 8.07 1.12 -0.02
C LYS A 74 6.57 0.97 0.24
N VAL A 75 6.13 1.31 1.44
CA VAL A 75 4.75 1.07 1.85
C VAL A 75 4.08 2.35 2.30
N LEU A 76 2.86 2.57 1.83
CA LEU A 76 1.95 3.59 2.35
C LEU A 76 0.72 2.88 2.90
N ILE A 77 0.46 3.05 4.19
CA ILE A 77 -0.68 2.42 4.86
C ILE A 77 -1.90 3.32 4.71
N LEU A 78 -3.04 2.73 4.32
CA LEU A 78 -4.33 3.41 4.21
C LEU A 78 -5.28 2.75 5.21
N THR A 79 -5.76 3.51 6.20
CA THR A 79 -6.60 2.93 7.25
C THR A 79 -7.60 3.94 7.81
N ALA A 80 -8.77 3.45 8.21
CA ALA A 80 -9.75 4.26 8.95
C ALA A 80 -9.30 4.46 10.41
N ASN A 81 -8.40 3.62 10.90
CA ASN A 81 -7.91 3.69 12.29
C ASN A 81 -6.39 3.69 12.32
N PRO A 82 -5.75 4.88 12.27
CA PRO A 82 -4.29 4.98 12.23
C PRO A 82 -3.56 4.32 13.40
N ARG A 83 -4.22 4.17 14.54
CA ARG A 83 -3.60 3.53 15.72
C ARG A 83 -3.24 2.07 15.46
N GLU A 84 -3.95 1.42 14.54
CA GLU A 84 -3.68 0.02 14.20
C GLU A 84 -2.41 -0.17 13.37
N ALA A 85 -1.82 0.91 12.87
CA ALA A 85 -0.61 0.83 12.07
C ALA A 85 0.62 0.40 12.86
N GLY A 86 0.61 0.62 14.18
CA GLY A 86 1.74 0.28 15.05
C GLY A 86 2.91 1.23 14.88
N GLU A 87 4.10 0.77 15.27
CA GLU A 87 5.30 1.59 15.23
C GLU A 87 5.81 1.77 13.80
N PRO A 88 6.41 2.92 13.49
CA PRO A 88 7.06 3.11 12.19
C PRO A 88 8.17 2.09 11.95
N PHE A 89 8.45 1.82 10.68
CA PHE A 89 9.51 0.90 10.29
C PHE A 89 10.17 1.38 9.00
N ASP A 90 11.37 0.87 8.72
CA ASP A 90 12.11 1.24 7.51
C ASP A 90 11.30 0.83 6.28
N GLY A 91 11.09 1.77 5.36
CA GLY A 91 10.29 1.54 4.17
C GLY A 91 8.87 2.05 4.26
N LEU A 92 8.40 2.39 5.47
CA LEU A 92 7.08 3.00 5.64
C LEU A 92 7.15 4.48 5.26
N LEU A 93 6.39 4.87 4.24
CA LEU A 93 6.31 6.26 3.79
C LEU A 93 5.37 7.10 4.65
N GLY A 94 4.39 6.47 5.25
CA GLY A 94 3.42 7.15 6.09
C GLY A 94 2.13 6.37 6.24
N VAL A 95 1.20 6.97 6.97
CA VAL A 95 -0.14 6.42 7.21
C VAL A 95 -1.14 7.46 6.78
N LEU A 96 -2.01 7.10 5.84
CA LEU A 96 -3.04 7.98 5.32
C LEU A 96 -4.39 7.52 5.84
N THR A 97 -5.13 8.43 6.49
CA THR A 97 -6.42 8.10 7.10
C THR A 97 -7.52 8.08 6.04
N LYS A 98 -8.35 7.04 6.07
CA LYS A 98 -9.54 6.96 5.22
C LYS A 98 -10.69 7.79 5.80
N PRO A 99 -11.50 8.44 4.96
CA PRO A 99 -11.35 8.56 3.52
C PRO A 99 -10.21 9.51 3.17
N TRP A 100 -9.40 9.12 2.19
CA TRP A 100 -8.28 9.95 1.76
C TRP A 100 -8.68 10.81 0.56
N GLU A 101 -8.01 11.95 0.39
CA GLU A 101 -8.15 12.79 -0.78
C GLU A 101 -6.93 12.64 -1.67
N GLU A 102 -7.13 12.81 -2.98
CA GLU A 102 -6.06 12.63 -3.95
C GLU A 102 -4.84 13.51 -3.65
N ARG A 103 -5.05 14.75 -3.20
CA ARG A 103 -3.95 15.65 -2.85
C ARG A 103 -3.11 15.12 -1.69
N ASP A 104 -3.73 14.44 -0.72
CA ASP A 104 -3.01 13.86 0.41
C ASP A 104 -2.18 12.66 -0.03
N LEU A 105 -2.76 11.84 -0.91
CA LEU A 105 -2.04 10.73 -1.53
C LEU A 105 -0.82 11.25 -2.30
N LYS A 106 -1.02 12.25 -3.16
CA LYS A 106 0.06 12.85 -3.93
C LYS A 106 1.17 13.40 -3.05
N ARG A 107 0.81 14.04 -1.95
CA ARG A 107 1.80 14.61 -1.02
C ARG A 107 2.72 13.53 -0.48
N HIS A 108 2.17 12.38 -0.10
CA HIS A 108 2.98 11.27 0.38
C HIS A 108 3.88 10.68 -0.70
N LEU A 109 3.44 10.73 -1.95
CA LEU A 109 4.17 10.16 -3.07
C LEU A 109 5.24 11.10 -3.65
N GLN A 110 5.22 12.37 -3.29
CA GLN A 110 6.17 13.37 -3.79
C GLN A 110 7.43 13.50 -2.94
N GLY A 111 7.62 12.63 -1.97
CA GLY A 111 8.80 12.65 -1.11
C GLY A 111 10.07 12.22 -1.83
N ASN A 112 11.19 12.26 -1.11
CA ASN A 112 12.50 11.97 -1.67
C ASN A 112 12.78 10.49 -1.88
N TRP A 113 11.88 9.63 -1.46
CA TRP A 113 12.09 8.18 -1.50
C TRP A 113 12.32 7.65 -2.92
N ARG A 114 11.85 8.37 -3.93
CA ARG A 114 12.00 7.96 -5.34
C ARG A 114 13.37 8.31 -5.94
N LEU A 115 14.20 9.03 -5.20
CA LEU A 115 15.48 9.50 -5.72
C LEU A 115 16.61 8.49 -5.55
N ASN A 116 16.32 7.36 -4.95
CA ASN A 116 17.36 6.34 -4.68
C ASN A 116 17.32 5.22 -5.70
#